data_3aac5c21586f7d51e8d84fa0ed478b56
#
_entry.id   3aac5c21586f7d51e8d84fa0ed478b56
#
_cell.length_a   1.000
_cell.length_b   1.000
_cell.length_c   1.000
_cell.angle_alpha   90.00
_cell.angle_beta   90.00
_cell.angle_gamma   90.00
#
_symmetry.space_group_name_H-M   'P 1'
#
loop_
_entity.id
_entity.type
_entity.pdbx_description
1 polymer ?
#
loop_
_entity_poly.entity_id
_entity_poly.type
_entity_poly.pdbx_seq_one_letter_code
_entity_poly.pdbx_strand_id
1 'polypeptide(L)'
;GEQEVLVEERLLLLAEWHKKEELPLYIDHLKQLEGLKASDITLNYLQENRDRMRAHYDRVVSKAAPDLFALSLQLTKDQEREFLSNVQEHYQERNAKYADKTEDEIREIILDNTEEWMEEWLGSLSESQRQLAQTFSQQVTLNSPLWRGYRATIYQELEYLFDNKSNAVTYQDIFMRLLFEPESYYSEQ
;
A
#
# COMPACT_ATOMS: atom_id res chain seq x y z
N GLY A 1 25.16 7.93 -11.78
CA GLY A 1 25.83 6.78 -12.43
C GLY A 1 24.96 6.12 -13.48
N GLU A 2 25.41 5.04 -14.14
CA GLU A 2 24.65 4.35 -15.21
C GLU A 2 23.28 3.83 -14.71
N GLN A 3 23.21 3.31 -13.48
CA GLN A 3 21.94 2.89 -12.88
C GLN A 3 20.97 4.05 -12.67
N GLU A 4 21.42 5.21 -12.29
CA GLU A 4 20.62 6.41 -12.08
C GLU A 4 19.98 6.88 -13.39
N VAL A 5 20.76 6.94 -14.45
CA VAL A 5 20.25 7.28 -15.79
C VAL A 5 19.19 6.28 -16.26
N LEU A 6 19.44 4.98 -16.04
CA LEU A 6 18.47 3.94 -16.38
C LEU A 6 17.17 4.09 -15.60
N VAL A 7 17.24 4.37 -14.29
CA VAL A 7 16.06 4.58 -13.43
C VAL A 7 15.27 5.80 -13.91
N GLU A 8 15.94 6.93 -14.18
CA GLU A 8 15.28 8.13 -14.70
C GLU A 8 14.57 7.86 -16.02
N GLU A 9 15.21 7.17 -16.94
CA GLU A 9 14.63 6.82 -18.24
C GLU A 9 13.36 5.95 -18.09
N ARG A 10 13.41 4.93 -17.23
CA ARG A 10 12.26 4.05 -16.96
C ARG A 10 11.12 4.78 -16.26
N LEU A 11 11.42 5.66 -15.31
CA LEU A 11 10.42 6.50 -14.66
C LEU A 11 9.73 7.46 -15.64
N LEU A 12 10.48 8.06 -16.56
CA LEU A 12 9.89 8.91 -17.61
C LEU A 12 8.95 8.13 -18.52
N LEU A 13 9.36 6.93 -18.97
CA LEU A 13 8.52 6.06 -19.80
C LEU A 13 7.24 5.61 -19.06
N LEU A 14 7.36 5.28 -17.77
CA LEU A 14 6.21 4.93 -16.93
C LEU A 14 5.28 6.13 -16.76
N ALA A 15 5.81 7.32 -16.52
CA ALA A 15 5.03 8.55 -16.39
C ALA A 15 4.30 8.92 -17.68
N GLU A 16 4.94 8.78 -18.84
CA GLU A 16 4.29 9.00 -20.15
C GLU A 16 3.16 7.99 -20.41
N TRP A 17 3.41 6.71 -20.13
CA TRP A 17 2.38 5.69 -20.22
C TRP A 17 1.21 5.99 -19.27
N HIS A 18 1.50 6.30 -18.02
CA HIS A 18 0.48 6.63 -17.01
C HIS A 18 -0.38 7.80 -17.47
N LYS A 19 0.25 8.85 -18.00
CA LYS A 19 -0.47 10.02 -18.50
C LYS A 19 -1.38 9.70 -19.69
N LYS A 20 -0.96 8.80 -20.59
CA LYS A 20 -1.68 8.49 -21.81
C LYS A 20 -2.75 7.42 -21.63
N GLU A 21 -2.46 6.39 -20.85
CA GLU A 21 -3.28 5.18 -20.78
C GLU A 21 -4.07 5.08 -19.46
N GLU A 22 -3.44 5.34 -18.32
CA GLU A 22 -4.07 5.11 -17.03
C GLU A 22 -4.83 6.33 -16.50
N LEU A 23 -4.25 7.53 -16.63
CA LEU A 23 -4.85 8.75 -16.11
C LEU A 23 -6.25 9.05 -16.70
N PRO A 24 -6.53 8.85 -18.01
CA PRO A 24 -7.87 8.98 -18.54
C PRO A 24 -8.89 8.04 -17.89
N LEU A 25 -8.52 6.77 -17.63
CA LEU A 25 -9.38 5.79 -16.96
C LEU A 25 -9.67 6.21 -15.52
N TYR A 26 -8.67 6.74 -14.83
CA TYR A 26 -8.83 7.26 -13.47
C TYR A 26 -9.73 8.49 -13.43
N ILE A 27 -9.57 9.42 -14.37
CA ILE A 27 -10.43 10.61 -14.51
C ILE A 27 -11.88 10.19 -14.78
N ASP A 28 -12.11 9.21 -15.64
CA ASP A 28 -13.46 8.72 -15.94
C ASP A 28 -14.09 8.04 -14.70
N HIS A 29 -13.30 7.35 -13.91
CA HIS A 29 -13.75 6.80 -12.62
C HIS A 29 -14.16 7.93 -11.66
N LEU A 30 -13.34 8.97 -11.49
CA LEU A 30 -13.65 10.11 -10.63
C LEU A 30 -14.92 10.85 -11.08
N LYS A 31 -15.15 11.04 -12.40
CA LYS A 31 -16.37 11.63 -12.91
C LYS A 31 -17.64 10.83 -12.57
N GLN A 32 -17.53 9.50 -12.48
CA GLN A 32 -18.65 8.67 -12.03
C GLN A 32 -18.96 8.87 -10.55
N LEU A 33 -17.97 9.22 -9.73
CA LEU A 33 -18.17 9.54 -8.32
C LEU A 33 -18.86 10.91 -8.11
N GLU A 34 -18.60 11.88 -9.00
CA GLU A 34 -19.10 13.26 -8.87
C GLU A 34 -20.65 13.34 -8.86
N GLY A 35 -21.30 12.40 -9.56
CA GLY A 35 -22.76 12.37 -9.67
C GLY A 35 -23.51 11.57 -8.58
N LEU A 36 -22.78 10.98 -7.62
CA LEU A 36 -23.38 10.11 -6.61
C LEU A 36 -24.21 10.85 -5.58
N LYS A 37 -25.34 10.24 -5.23
CA LYS A 37 -26.16 10.63 -4.08
C LYS A 37 -25.87 9.67 -2.93
N ALA A 38 -26.11 10.11 -1.71
CA ALA A 38 -25.94 9.27 -0.52
C ALA A 38 -26.72 7.95 -0.60
N SER A 39 -27.89 7.95 -1.26
CA SER A 39 -28.71 6.75 -1.50
C SER A 39 -28.06 5.71 -2.41
N ASP A 40 -27.10 6.11 -3.25
CA ASP A 40 -26.44 5.26 -4.23
C ASP A 40 -25.24 4.53 -3.61
N ILE A 41 -24.78 5.00 -2.44
CA ILE A 41 -23.63 4.44 -1.71
C ILE A 41 -24.10 3.23 -0.89
N THR A 42 -24.19 2.10 -1.54
CA THR A 42 -24.48 0.80 -0.93
C THR A 42 -23.21 0.02 -0.64
N LEU A 43 -23.29 -1.03 0.18
CA LEU A 43 -22.16 -1.93 0.41
C LEU A 43 -21.63 -2.53 -0.91
N ASN A 44 -22.53 -2.95 -1.80
CA ASN A 44 -22.14 -3.46 -3.12
C ASN A 44 -21.39 -2.41 -3.94
N TYR A 45 -21.88 -1.17 -3.96
CA TYR A 45 -21.21 -0.06 -4.63
C TYR A 45 -19.80 0.17 -4.07
N LEU A 46 -19.64 0.16 -2.75
CA LEU A 46 -18.32 0.34 -2.11
C LEU A 46 -17.36 -0.80 -2.48
N GLN A 47 -17.84 -2.03 -2.55
CA GLN A 47 -17.05 -3.18 -2.99
C GLN A 47 -16.60 -3.04 -4.45
N GLU A 48 -17.53 -2.71 -5.36
CA GLU A 48 -17.23 -2.49 -6.78
C GLU A 48 -16.24 -1.32 -6.96
N ASN A 49 -16.42 -0.24 -6.20
CA ASN A 49 -15.50 0.91 -6.26
C ASN A 49 -14.10 0.53 -5.77
N ARG A 50 -13.99 -0.24 -4.68
CA ARG A 50 -12.71 -0.77 -4.21
C ARG A 50 -12.04 -1.63 -5.28
N ASP A 51 -12.79 -2.50 -5.94
CA ASP A 51 -12.26 -3.40 -6.97
C ASP A 51 -11.79 -2.61 -8.21
N ARG A 52 -12.48 -1.53 -8.58
CA ARG A 52 -12.01 -0.59 -9.61
C ARG A 52 -10.71 0.12 -9.21
N MET A 53 -10.62 0.61 -7.98
CA MET A 53 -9.38 1.22 -7.46
C MET A 53 -8.23 0.21 -7.47
N ARG A 54 -8.49 -1.03 -7.08
CA ARG A 54 -7.51 -2.11 -7.16
C ARG A 54 -7.04 -2.34 -8.60
N ALA A 55 -7.96 -2.36 -9.57
CA ALA A 55 -7.64 -2.53 -10.98
C ALA A 55 -6.73 -1.41 -11.52
N HIS A 56 -6.89 -0.15 -11.06
CA HIS A 56 -5.97 0.94 -11.40
C HIS A 56 -4.57 0.66 -10.87
N TYR A 57 -4.47 0.28 -9.60
CA TYR A 57 -3.19 -0.09 -8.99
C TYR A 57 -2.52 -1.27 -9.73
N ASP A 58 -3.26 -2.34 -10.00
CA ASP A 58 -2.74 -3.55 -10.64
C ASP A 58 -2.19 -3.27 -12.06
N ARG A 59 -2.82 -2.36 -12.82
CA ARG A 59 -2.31 -1.94 -14.15
C ARG A 59 -0.99 -1.19 -14.04
N VAL A 60 -0.87 -0.26 -13.08
CA VAL A 60 0.38 0.48 -12.85
C VAL A 60 1.50 -0.46 -12.41
N VAL A 61 1.22 -1.34 -11.47
CA VAL A 61 2.19 -2.35 -10.99
C VAL A 61 2.61 -3.28 -12.12
N SER A 62 1.64 -3.80 -12.91
CA SER A 62 1.93 -4.67 -14.06
C SER A 62 2.80 -3.98 -15.10
N LYS A 63 2.61 -2.68 -15.30
CA LYS A 63 3.43 -1.89 -16.23
C LYS A 63 4.86 -1.69 -15.72
N ALA A 64 5.02 -1.47 -14.42
CA ALA A 64 6.32 -1.24 -13.79
C ALA A 64 7.10 -2.54 -13.52
N ALA A 65 6.41 -3.67 -13.35
CA ALA A 65 7.01 -4.93 -12.89
C ALA A 65 8.23 -5.40 -13.68
N PRO A 66 8.25 -5.39 -15.04
CA PRO A 66 9.42 -5.81 -15.79
C PRO A 66 10.66 -4.97 -15.52
N ASP A 67 10.48 -3.65 -15.41
CA ASP A 67 11.57 -2.72 -15.15
C ASP A 67 12.07 -2.84 -13.70
N LEU A 68 11.16 -2.99 -12.74
CA LEU A 68 11.50 -3.24 -11.33
C LEU A 68 12.26 -4.56 -11.16
N PHE A 69 11.83 -5.61 -11.86
CA PHE A 69 12.52 -6.91 -11.86
C PHE A 69 13.94 -6.79 -12.44
N ALA A 70 14.08 -6.14 -13.60
CA ALA A 70 15.38 -5.94 -14.22
C ALA A 70 16.33 -5.11 -13.36
N LEU A 71 15.83 -4.07 -12.69
CA LEU A 71 16.60 -3.25 -11.76
C LEU A 71 17.02 -4.04 -10.50
N SER A 72 16.10 -4.86 -9.95
CA SER A 72 16.39 -5.67 -8.76
C SER A 72 17.54 -6.66 -8.98
N LEU A 73 17.65 -7.19 -10.19
CA LEU A 73 18.76 -8.08 -10.58
C LEU A 73 20.13 -7.36 -10.65
N GLN A 74 20.12 -6.04 -10.86
CA GLN A 74 21.34 -5.22 -10.97
C GLN A 74 21.84 -4.68 -9.62
N LEU A 75 21.07 -4.83 -8.54
CA LEU A 75 21.49 -4.37 -7.22
C LEU A 75 22.77 -5.07 -6.79
N THR A 76 23.71 -4.29 -6.26
CA THR A 76 24.90 -4.84 -5.60
C THR A 76 24.53 -5.36 -4.21
N LYS A 77 25.41 -6.18 -3.62
CA LYS A 77 25.19 -6.68 -2.25
C LYS A 77 25.12 -5.57 -1.20
N ASP A 78 25.78 -4.45 -1.44
CA ASP A 78 25.72 -3.28 -0.55
C ASP A 78 24.34 -2.60 -0.68
N GLN A 79 23.83 -2.44 -1.91
CA GLN A 79 22.52 -1.88 -2.16
C GLN A 79 21.37 -2.78 -1.64
N GLU A 80 21.49 -4.10 -1.75
CA GLU A 80 20.56 -5.06 -1.16
C GLU A 80 20.50 -4.90 0.37
N ARG A 81 21.68 -4.79 1.02
CA ARG A 81 21.76 -4.57 2.48
C ARG A 81 21.18 -3.23 2.91
N GLU A 82 21.47 -2.16 2.18
CA GLU A 82 20.93 -0.84 2.43
C GLU A 82 19.40 -0.83 2.28
N PHE A 83 18.86 -1.45 1.23
CA PHE A 83 17.42 -1.60 1.03
C PHE A 83 16.77 -2.34 2.19
N LEU A 84 17.29 -3.50 2.59
CA LEU A 84 16.76 -4.26 3.72
C LEU A 84 16.84 -3.47 5.03
N SER A 85 17.93 -2.75 5.28
CA SER A 85 18.07 -1.88 6.46
C SER A 85 17.00 -0.80 6.48
N ASN A 86 16.75 -0.13 5.36
CA ASN A 86 15.74 0.92 5.25
C ASN A 86 14.32 0.38 5.45
N VAL A 87 14.01 -0.81 4.91
CA VAL A 87 12.72 -1.48 5.13
C VAL A 87 12.54 -1.83 6.61
N GLN A 88 13.58 -2.36 7.26
CA GLN A 88 13.53 -2.73 8.66
C GLN A 88 13.34 -1.51 9.56
N GLU A 89 14.06 -0.42 9.33
CA GLU A 89 13.92 0.84 10.07
C GLU A 89 12.49 1.38 9.94
N HIS A 90 11.96 1.45 8.72
CA HIS A 90 10.60 1.89 8.47
C HIS A 90 9.55 1.01 9.18
N TYR A 91 9.74 -0.31 9.21
CA TYR A 91 8.86 -1.21 9.94
C TYR A 91 8.97 -1.07 11.45
N GLN A 92 10.18 -0.82 11.98
CA GLN A 92 10.39 -0.55 13.39
C GLN A 92 9.70 0.74 13.83
N GLU A 93 9.83 1.82 13.08
CA GLU A 93 9.14 3.10 13.34
C GLU A 93 7.62 2.92 13.39
N ARG A 94 7.05 2.22 12.39
CA ARG A 94 5.61 1.92 12.36
C ARG A 94 5.16 1.06 13.54
N ASN A 95 5.96 0.08 13.93
CA ASN A 95 5.65 -0.78 15.07
C ASN A 95 5.74 0.00 16.38
N ALA A 96 6.74 0.88 16.53
CA ALA A 96 6.95 1.70 17.73
C ALA A 96 5.78 2.66 18.00
N LYS A 97 5.10 3.14 16.95
CA LYS A 97 3.94 4.03 17.08
C LYS A 97 2.84 3.46 18.02
N TYR A 98 2.73 2.12 18.09
CA TYR A 98 1.67 1.45 18.84
C TYR A 98 2.20 0.47 19.91
N ALA A 99 3.53 0.32 20.05
CA ALA A 99 4.13 -0.76 20.84
C ALA A 99 3.79 -0.69 22.33
N ASP A 100 3.82 0.53 22.90
CA ASP A 100 3.67 0.78 24.34
C ASP A 100 2.30 1.39 24.68
N LYS A 101 1.33 1.33 23.75
CA LYS A 101 0.02 1.94 23.92
C LYS A 101 -1.01 0.91 24.36
N THR A 102 -1.88 1.35 25.26
CA THR A 102 -3.08 0.62 25.65
C THR A 102 -4.09 0.60 24.49
N GLU A 103 -5.07 -0.29 24.57
CA GLU A 103 -6.16 -0.33 23.59
C GLU A 103 -6.92 0.99 23.51
N ASP A 104 -7.19 1.63 24.65
CA ASP A 104 -7.89 2.92 24.72
C ASP A 104 -7.08 4.03 24.01
N GLU A 105 -5.76 4.11 24.27
CA GLU A 105 -4.89 5.07 23.59
C GLU A 105 -4.82 4.83 22.07
N ILE A 106 -4.87 3.58 21.63
CA ILE A 106 -4.92 3.26 20.18
C ILE A 106 -6.25 3.72 19.58
N ARG A 107 -7.37 3.50 20.28
CA ARG A 107 -8.70 3.96 19.84
C ARG A 107 -8.81 5.47 19.78
N GLU A 108 -8.19 6.18 20.70
CA GLU A 108 -8.10 7.65 20.69
C GLU A 108 -7.31 8.13 19.45
N ILE A 109 -6.16 7.53 19.16
CA ILE A 109 -5.39 7.85 17.93
C ILE A 109 -6.22 7.56 16.65
N ILE A 110 -6.99 6.48 16.63
CA ILE A 110 -7.84 6.16 15.48
C ILE A 110 -8.95 7.21 15.35
N LEU A 111 -9.53 7.66 16.45
CA LEU A 111 -10.54 8.72 16.46
C LEU A 111 -9.95 10.02 15.88
N ASP A 112 -8.84 10.49 16.45
CA ASP A 112 -8.18 11.72 16.01
C ASP A 112 -7.82 11.69 14.51
N ASN A 113 -7.18 10.61 14.06
CA ASN A 113 -6.82 10.45 12.64
C ASN A 113 -8.07 10.39 11.73
N THR A 114 -9.18 9.79 12.21
CA THR A 114 -10.43 9.70 11.45
C THR A 114 -11.10 11.06 11.34
N GLU A 115 -11.16 11.82 12.43
CA GLU A 115 -11.71 13.18 12.44
C GLU A 115 -10.87 14.11 11.56
N GLU A 116 -9.53 14.09 11.69
CA GLU A 116 -8.61 14.90 10.89
C GLU A 116 -8.79 14.60 9.39
N TRP A 117 -8.82 13.32 9.01
CA TRP A 117 -9.05 12.92 7.62
C TRP A 117 -10.43 13.34 7.10
N MET A 118 -11.48 13.20 7.91
CA MET A 118 -12.82 13.67 7.53
C MET A 118 -12.86 15.19 7.38
N GLU A 119 -12.20 15.95 8.26
CA GLU A 119 -12.14 17.42 8.19
C GLU A 119 -11.39 17.91 6.96
N GLU A 120 -10.33 17.21 6.54
CA GLU A 120 -9.59 17.52 5.31
C GLU A 120 -10.52 17.49 4.06
N TRP A 121 -11.43 16.53 4.00
CA TRP A 121 -12.31 16.34 2.85
C TRP A 121 -13.66 17.05 2.95
N LEU A 122 -14.20 17.18 4.14
CA LEU A 122 -15.57 17.67 4.38
C LEU A 122 -15.59 19.08 4.99
N GLY A 123 -14.46 19.60 5.44
CA GLY A 123 -14.41 20.80 6.26
C GLY A 123 -14.86 20.51 7.68
N SER A 124 -15.51 21.48 8.33
CA SER A 124 -15.97 21.31 9.72
C SER A 124 -17.01 20.19 9.87
N LEU A 125 -16.74 19.26 10.78
CA LEU A 125 -17.66 18.14 11.02
C LEU A 125 -18.86 18.55 11.83
N SER A 126 -20.03 18.02 11.45
CA SER A 126 -21.25 18.08 12.26
C SER A 126 -21.13 17.14 13.47
N GLU A 127 -21.99 17.35 14.47
CA GLU A 127 -22.07 16.49 15.65
C GLU A 127 -22.33 15.02 15.28
N SER A 128 -23.22 14.76 14.32
CA SER A 128 -23.51 13.39 13.85
C SER A 128 -22.31 12.74 13.16
N GLN A 129 -21.47 13.50 12.45
CA GLN A 129 -20.25 12.98 11.84
C GLN A 129 -19.19 12.65 12.90
N ARG A 130 -19.02 13.47 13.93
CA ARG A 130 -18.15 13.18 15.08
C ARG A 130 -18.59 11.94 15.84
N GLN A 131 -19.89 11.78 16.09
CA GLN A 131 -20.43 10.57 16.71
C GLN A 131 -20.18 9.32 15.84
N LEU A 132 -20.24 9.44 14.51
CA LEU A 132 -19.91 8.34 13.61
C LEU A 132 -18.41 7.97 13.70
N ALA A 133 -17.50 8.95 13.71
CA ALA A 133 -16.06 8.73 13.88
C ALA A 133 -15.78 8.05 15.23
N GLN A 134 -16.42 8.49 16.30
CA GLN A 134 -16.31 7.88 17.62
C GLN A 134 -16.81 6.44 17.64
N THR A 135 -17.97 6.16 17.04
CA THR A 135 -18.51 4.80 16.93
C THR A 135 -17.56 3.91 16.15
N PHE A 136 -17.02 4.39 15.04
CA PHE A 136 -16.04 3.66 14.24
C PHE A 136 -14.79 3.34 15.07
N SER A 137 -14.20 4.30 15.78
CA SER A 137 -12.99 4.08 16.59
C SER A 137 -13.19 3.03 17.69
N GLN A 138 -14.42 2.94 18.24
CA GLN A 138 -14.77 1.95 19.25
C GLN A 138 -14.99 0.53 18.69
N GLN A 139 -15.51 0.43 17.46
CA GLN A 139 -15.91 -0.84 16.87
C GLN A 139 -14.85 -1.45 15.95
N VAL A 140 -13.88 -0.66 15.47
CA VAL A 140 -12.84 -1.15 14.57
C VAL A 140 -11.98 -2.20 15.27
N THR A 141 -11.69 -3.28 14.53
CA THR A 141 -10.79 -4.34 15.03
C THR A 141 -9.36 -3.84 15.07
N LEU A 142 -8.70 -3.97 16.23
CA LEU A 142 -7.31 -3.57 16.39
C LEU A 142 -6.38 -4.65 15.85
N ASN A 143 -5.79 -4.40 14.69
CA ASN A 143 -4.98 -5.36 13.93
C ASN A 143 -3.47 -5.17 14.10
N SER A 144 -3.01 -4.39 15.10
CA SER A 144 -1.58 -4.09 15.28
C SER A 144 -0.68 -5.33 15.36
N PRO A 145 -1.04 -6.42 16.09
CA PRO A 145 -0.24 -7.64 16.11
C PRO A 145 -0.18 -8.34 14.75
N LEU A 146 -1.30 -8.39 14.01
CA LEU A 146 -1.37 -8.99 12.67
C LEU A 146 -0.50 -8.22 11.68
N TRP A 147 -0.53 -6.89 11.72
CA TRP A 147 0.32 -6.06 10.89
C TRP A 147 1.81 -6.19 11.21
N ARG A 148 2.17 -6.41 12.48
CA ARG A 148 3.56 -6.71 12.87
C ARG A 148 4.01 -8.05 12.32
N GLY A 149 3.17 -9.08 12.44
CA GLY A 149 3.43 -10.40 11.87
C GLY A 149 3.62 -10.33 10.36
N TYR A 150 2.70 -9.68 9.66
CA TYR A 150 2.78 -9.47 8.22
C TYR A 150 4.09 -8.78 7.80
N ARG A 151 4.46 -7.66 8.44
CA ARG A 151 5.72 -6.96 8.14
C ARG A 151 6.96 -7.82 8.38
N ALA A 152 6.94 -8.64 9.44
CA ALA A 152 8.04 -9.56 9.71
C ALA A 152 8.14 -10.63 8.61
N THR A 153 7.02 -11.17 8.15
CA THR A 153 6.98 -12.15 7.04
C THR A 153 7.48 -11.53 5.74
N ILE A 154 7.01 -10.34 5.38
CA ILE A 154 7.48 -9.63 4.16
C ILE A 154 8.99 -9.37 4.23
N TYR A 155 9.51 -8.96 5.40
CA TYR A 155 10.94 -8.75 5.55
C TYR A 155 11.74 -10.04 5.33
N GLN A 156 11.31 -11.16 5.89
CA GLN A 156 11.93 -12.48 5.67
C GLN A 156 11.89 -12.91 4.20
N GLU A 157 10.78 -12.65 3.51
CA GLU A 157 10.67 -12.96 2.08
C GLU A 157 11.59 -12.07 1.22
N LEU A 158 11.80 -10.82 1.61
CA LEU A 158 12.77 -9.95 0.94
C LEU A 158 14.22 -10.43 1.15
N GLU A 159 14.58 -10.89 2.37
CA GLU A 159 15.87 -11.53 2.63
C GLU A 159 16.02 -12.79 1.78
N TYR A 160 14.99 -13.65 1.76
CA TYR A 160 14.99 -14.88 0.99
C TYR A 160 15.07 -14.62 -0.53
N LEU A 161 14.43 -13.56 -1.02
CA LEU A 161 14.55 -13.10 -2.40
C LEU A 161 16.03 -12.83 -2.75
N PHE A 162 16.71 -11.98 -2.00
CA PHE A 162 18.10 -11.61 -2.31
C PHE A 162 19.11 -12.76 -2.11
N ASP A 163 18.84 -13.68 -1.18
CA ASP A 163 19.65 -14.88 -1.00
C ASP A 163 19.53 -15.85 -2.17
N ASN A 164 18.41 -15.84 -2.87
CA ASN A 164 18.15 -16.70 -4.03
C ASN A 164 18.42 -16.03 -5.39
N LYS A 165 19.09 -14.88 -5.43
CA LYS A 165 19.36 -14.13 -6.66
C LYS A 165 20.07 -14.94 -7.75
N SER A 166 20.88 -15.94 -7.39
CA SER A 166 21.53 -16.85 -8.33
C SER A 166 20.61 -17.91 -8.94
N ASN A 167 19.44 -18.14 -8.35
CA ASN A 167 18.41 -19.06 -8.85
C ASN A 167 17.31 -18.25 -9.52
N ALA A 168 17.41 -18.09 -10.84
CA ALA A 168 16.51 -17.22 -11.61
C ALA A 168 15.03 -17.57 -11.45
N VAL A 169 14.68 -18.86 -11.36
CA VAL A 169 13.28 -19.31 -11.20
C VAL A 169 12.75 -18.91 -9.83
N THR A 170 13.46 -19.28 -8.77
CA THR A 170 13.07 -18.97 -7.38
C THR A 170 13.01 -17.47 -7.16
N TYR A 171 13.99 -16.72 -7.66
CA TYR A 171 14.02 -15.26 -7.53
C TYR A 171 12.82 -14.61 -8.20
N GLN A 172 12.48 -15.01 -9.42
CA GLN A 172 11.33 -14.51 -10.16
C GLN A 172 10.01 -14.84 -9.45
N ASP A 173 9.85 -16.07 -8.96
CA ASP A 173 8.63 -16.49 -8.27
C ASP A 173 8.38 -15.68 -6.99
N ILE A 174 9.43 -15.49 -6.17
CA ILE A 174 9.33 -14.69 -4.94
C ILE A 174 9.03 -13.22 -5.28
N PHE A 175 9.77 -12.65 -6.25
CA PHE A 175 9.58 -11.27 -6.68
C PHE A 175 8.15 -11.01 -7.14
N MET A 176 7.62 -11.87 -7.99
CA MET A 176 6.25 -11.74 -8.52
C MET A 176 5.20 -11.89 -7.41
N ARG A 177 5.41 -12.82 -6.46
CA ARG A 177 4.51 -12.98 -5.32
C ARG A 177 4.50 -11.77 -4.40
N LEU A 178 5.67 -11.23 -4.07
CA LEU A 178 5.78 -10.00 -3.27
C LEU A 178 5.08 -8.81 -3.93
N LEU A 179 5.10 -8.76 -5.26
CA LEU A 179 4.55 -7.63 -6.00
C LEU A 179 3.04 -7.75 -6.27
N PHE A 180 2.56 -8.94 -6.61
CA PHE A 180 1.19 -9.15 -7.08
C PHE A 180 0.26 -9.84 -6.08
N GLU A 181 0.82 -10.57 -5.12
CA GLU A 181 0.08 -11.36 -4.14
C GLU A 181 0.49 -11.04 -2.69
N PRO A 182 0.67 -9.75 -2.32
CA PRO A 182 1.12 -9.40 -0.96
C PRO A 182 0.16 -9.92 0.12
N GLU A 183 -1.12 -10.08 -0.19
CA GLU A 183 -2.13 -10.67 0.69
C GLU A 183 -1.88 -12.14 1.01
N SER A 184 -1.13 -12.88 0.17
CA SER A 184 -0.78 -14.29 0.44
C SER A 184 0.10 -14.46 1.69
N TYR A 185 0.70 -13.36 2.15
CA TYR A 185 1.54 -13.33 3.35
C TYR A 185 0.78 -12.95 4.63
N TYR A 186 -0.53 -12.67 4.55
CA TYR A 186 -1.34 -12.55 5.76
C TYR A 186 -1.51 -13.94 6.39
N SER A 187 -1.18 -14.06 7.67
CA SER A 187 -1.52 -15.27 8.41
C SER A 187 -3.05 -15.41 8.51
N GLU A 188 -3.59 -16.51 8.00
CA GLU A 188 -4.95 -16.91 8.31
C GLU A 188 -5.02 -17.18 9.82
N GLN A 189 -5.78 -16.39 10.58
CA GLN A 189 -6.23 -16.70 11.94
C GLN A 189 -7.73 -16.78 11.97
#